data_678fb39df3fe5e91c9196b77b4989e0f
#
_entry.id   678fb39df3fe5e91c9196b77b4989e0f
#
_cell.length_a   1.000
_cell.length_b   1.000
_cell.length_c   1.000
_cell.angle_alpha   90.00
_cell.angle_beta   90.00
_cell.angle_gamma   90.00
#
_symmetry.space_group_name_H-M   'P 1'
#
loop_
_entity.id
_entity.type
_entity.pdbx_description
1 polymer ?
#
loop_
_entity_poly.entity_id
_entity_poly.type
_entity_poly.pdbx_seq_one_letter_code
_entity_poly.pdbx_strand_id
1 'polypeptide(L)'
;MGKDMQELAKTASICPECLKIIPATVFEQDGKVWIKKTCEEHGKFEDLYFGSYEWYNRAKAYAKDGRGVENPQVTKKAPVCPRDCGLCRLHKSHTALANIVLTNRCDLSCWYCFFYAKRVGYIYEPSLEEIDEMVKILRSERPIPCNAVQLTGGEPCLREDLLDIIKLVKSHGIDHVQLNTNGIRLAFDPELVRQVREAGVNTIYLSFDGISEKTNPKNHWEVPQTIENARKVGLGIVLVPTVIKTINDHEVGAILKYGFRNMDVIRGVNFQPVSLVGRMPRKERERYRITIPDVIECIEKQTDGAITMQDFFPVPTAMVISSFVEALVKRPMYDLSSHFACGAATYVFQDDGKLIPITRFIDVEGFLEYLGEKTRELKAGGSRVLVGAKLLYSIRKFIDGEKKPKGLNIDKILFNAFVKHNYDALGEFHKKSLFIGMMHFMDPYNYDIERVKRCCIHYAMTDHRVIPFCAFNVIPEWYRDKAQEAQGISFKEWETRTGKKLRNDLYKRDVKKLVESEAYKRFIQQVKEIV
;
A
#
# COMPACT_ATOMS: atom_id res chain seq x y z
N MET A 1 14.45 -16.00 35.86
CA MET A 1 14.83 -16.92 34.78
C MET A 1 14.75 -16.11 33.51
N GLY A 2 15.85 -15.79 32.84
CA GLY A 2 15.82 -15.13 31.52
C GLY A 2 15.15 -16.07 30.55
N LYS A 3 14.05 -15.60 29.92
CA LYS A 3 13.39 -16.36 28.85
C LYS A 3 14.38 -16.48 27.69
N ASP A 4 14.50 -17.67 27.11
CA ASP A 4 15.44 -17.95 26.02
C ASP A 4 15.11 -17.04 24.83
N MET A 5 16.06 -16.20 24.47
CA MET A 5 16.01 -15.34 23.30
C MET A 5 16.58 -16.12 22.11
N GLN A 6 15.78 -16.32 21.08
CA GLN A 6 16.22 -17.00 19.86
C GLN A 6 16.61 -15.98 18.78
N GLU A 7 17.87 -15.95 18.35
CA GLU A 7 18.31 -15.14 17.21
C GLU A 7 17.70 -15.71 15.90
N LEU A 8 17.07 -14.82 15.12
CA LEU A 8 16.42 -15.18 13.84
C LEU A 8 17.21 -14.69 12.63
N ALA A 9 17.85 -13.51 12.72
CA ALA A 9 18.65 -12.95 11.66
C ALA A 9 19.58 -11.84 12.15
N LYS A 10 20.74 -11.73 11.52
CA LYS A 10 21.62 -10.56 11.60
C LYS A 10 21.33 -9.65 10.41
N THR A 11 21.22 -8.35 10.65
CA THR A 11 20.97 -7.34 9.63
C THR A 11 21.74 -6.06 9.96
N ALA A 12 21.54 -5.04 9.17
CA ALA A 12 21.95 -3.68 9.50
C ALA A 12 20.72 -2.78 9.62
N SER A 13 20.85 -1.74 10.41
CA SER A 13 19.81 -0.78 10.71
C SER A 13 20.40 0.64 10.76
N ILE A 14 19.61 1.62 11.16
CA ILE A 14 20.06 2.98 11.44
C ILE A 14 19.86 3.30 12.91
N CYS A 15 20.71 4.15 13.46
CA CYS A 15 20.46 4.76 14.75
C CYS A 15 19.26 5.71 14.66
N PRO A 16 18.26 5.63 15.56
CA PRO A 16 17.10 6.54 15.52
C PRO A 16 17.44 8.02 15.73
N GLU A 17 18.58 8.31 16.34
CA GLU A 17 18.99 9.68 16.71
C GLU A 17 19.96 10.30 15.68
N CYS A 18 21.02 9.61 15.27
CA CYS A 18 22.04 10.17 14.38
C CYS A 18 22.05 9.57 12.96
N LEU A 19 21.17 8.64 12.66
CA LEU A 19 21.04 7.95 11.36
C LEU A 19 22.30 7.17 10.92
N LYS A 20 23.31 7.00 11.79
CA LYS A 20 24.44 6.11 11.49
C LYS A 20 23.95 4.71 11.22
N ILE A 21 24.54 4.07 10.19
CA ILE A 21 24.26 2.66 9.89
C ILE A 21 24.98 1.81 10.93
N ILE A 22 24.24 0.96 11.62
CA ILE A 22 24.71 0.12 12.72
C ILE A 22 24.24 -1.32 12.56
N PRO A 23 25.00 -2.32 13.06
CA PRO A 23 24.54 -3.70 13.11
C PRO A 23 23.27 -3.85 13.96
N ALA A 24 22.40 -4.76 13.55
CA ALA A 24 21.19 -5.10 14.28
C ALA A 24 20.93 -6.60 14.27
N THR A 25 20.23 -7.08 15.28
CA THR A 25 19.80 -8.48 15.40
C THR A 25 18.29 -8.54 15.53
N VAL A 26 17.68 -9.36 14.68
CA VAL A 26 16.26 -9.73 14.78
C VAL A 26 16.18 -11.02 15.59
N PHE A 27 15.32 -11.06 16.60
CA PHE A 27 15.21 -12.20 17.51
C PHE A 27 13.76 -12.44 17.94
N GLU A 28 13.47 -13.66 18.34
CA GLU A 28 12.21 -14.05 18.97
C GLU A 28 12.33 -13.94 20.47
N GLN A 29 11.29 -13.42 21.09
CA GLN A 29 11.08 -13.46 22.52
C GLN A 29 9.57 -13.37 22.83
N ASP A 30 9.08 -14.26 23.70
CA ASP A 30 7.68 -14.29 24.15
C ASP A 30 6.65 -14.38 23.00
N GLY A 31 6.94 -15.16 21.95
CA GLY A 31 6.08 -15.35 20.79
C GLY A 31 6.02 -14.15 19.84
N LYS A 32 6.90 -13.16 20.03
CA LYS A 32 7.02 -11.95 19.21
C LYS A 32 8.41 -11.83 18.61
N VAL A 33 8.52 -11.03 17.57
CA VAL A 33 9.80 -10.74 16.93
C VAL A 33 10.22 -9.32 17.24
N TRP A 34 11.43 -9.18 17.69
CA TRP A 34 12.06 -7.93 18.14
C TRP A 34 13.29 -7.61 17.29
N ILE A 35 13.68 -6.35 17.27
CA ILE A 35 14.95 -5.90 16.69
C ILE A 35 15.74 -5.13 17.75
N LYS A 36 17.01 -5.51 17.94
CA LYS A 36 17.94 -4.79 18.82
C LYS A 36 19.16 -4.30 18.08
N LYS A 37 19.67 -3.15 18.49
CA LYS A 37 20.83 -2.48 17.91
C LYS A 37 21.52 -1.58 18.94
N THR A 38 22.79 -1.31 18.74
CA THR A 38 23.57 -0.44 19.65
C THR A 38 24.31 0.62 18.84
N CYS A 39 24.11 1.87 19.20
CA CYS A 39 24.90 3.00 18.71
C CYS A 39 25.96 3.38 19.76
N GLU A 40 27.18 3.60 19.32
CA GLU A 40 28.27 4.00 20.23
C GLU A 40 27.99 5.33 20.96
N GLU A 41 27.28 6.27 20.26
CA GLU A 41 26.99 7.59 20.82
C GLU A 41 25.63 7.64 21.57
N HIS A 42 24.64 6.81 21.18
CA HIS A 42 23.26 6.92 21.68
C HIS A 42 22.79 5.67 22.45
N GLY A 43 23.67 4.69 22.65
CA GLY A 43 23.36 3.50 23.43
C GLY A 43 22.52 2.46 22.74
N LYS A 44 21.78 1.66 23.53
CA LYS A 44 21.01 0.51 23.09
C LYS A 44 19.57 0.91 22.71
N PHE A 45 19.08 0.30 21.63
CA PHE A 45 17.70 0.40 21.18
C PHE A 45 17.15 -1.01 20.97
N GLU A 46 15.95 -1.21 21.43
CA GLU A 46 15.16 -2.42 21.20
C GLU A 46 13.72 -2.01 20.92
N ASP A 47 13.08 -2.63 19.92
CA ASP A 47 11.70 -2.33 19.57
C ASP A 47 11.01 -3.54 18.92
N LEU A 48 9.68 -3.54 18.95
CA LEU A 48 8.88 -4.56 18.31
C LEU A 48 9.03 -4.49 16.79
N TYR A 49 9.47 -5.60 16.19
CA TYR A 49 9.62 -5.77 14.76
C TYR A 49 8.37 -6.38 14.13
N PHE A 50 7.79 -7.39 14.83
CA PHE A 50 6.59 -8.09 14.34
C PHE A 50 5.84 -8.76 15.49
N GLY A 51 4.51 -8.60 15.56
CA GLY A 51 3.69 -8.98 16.71
C GLY A 51 3.47 -10.48 16.92
N SER A 52 3.75 -11.33 15.94
CA SER A 52 3.59 -12.78 16.03
C SER A 52 4.77 -13.51 15.39
N TYR A 53 5.47 -14.32 16.17
CA TYR A 53 6.56 -15.17 15.67
C TYR A 53 6.04 -16.32 14.79
N GLU A 54 4.90 -16.89 15.13
CA GLU A 54 4.27 -17.96 14.33
C GLU A 54 3.98 -17.48 12.92
N TRP A 55 3.29 -16.34 12.79
CA TRP A 55 2.98 -15.77 11.49
C TRP A 55 4.23 -15.29 10.76
N TYR A 56 5.22 -14.76 11.47
CA TYR A 56 6.53 -14.39 10.90
C TYR A 56 7.20 -15.58 10.22
N ASN A 57 7.23 -16.75 10.87
CA ASN A 57 7.81 -17.96 10.31
C ASN A 57 7.01 -18.48 9.10
N ARG A 58 5.68 -18.49 9.19
CA ARG A 58 4.82 -18.85 8.06
C ARG A 58 5.07 -17.93 6.86
N ALA A 59 5.08 -16.62 7.10
CA ALA A 59 5.34 -15.63 6.05
C ALA A 59 6.75 -15.74 5.44
N LYS A 60 7.76 -16.06 6.25
CA LYS A 60 9.14 -16.25 5.83
C LYS A 60 9.30 -17.39 4.80
N ALA A 61 8.44 -18.42 4.85
CA ALA A 61 8.45 -19.51 3.87
C ALA A 61 8.17 -19.03 2.44
N TYR A 62 7.49 -17.89 2.29
CA TYR A 62 7.22 -17.26 0.99
C TYR A 62 8.25 -16.21 0.58
N ALA A 63 9.32 -16.01 1.40
CA ALA A 63 10.35 -15.02 1.11
C ALA A 63 11.04 -15.36 -0.22
N LYS A 64 11.08 -14.39 -1.13
CA LYS A 64 11.73 -14.55 -2.43
C LYS A 64 12.30 -13.22 -2.87
N ASP A 65 13.58 -13.24 -3.30
CA ASP A 65 14.18 -12.07 -3.93
C ASP A 65 13.65 -11.93 -5.36
N GLY A 66 13.35 -10.71 -5.75
CA GLY A 66 13.05 -10.37 -7.12
C GLY A 66 14.34 -10.22 -7.94
N ARG A 67 14.18 -9.90 -9.21
CA ARG A 67 15.30 -9.76 -10.16
C ARG A 67 16.05 -8.43 -10.06
N GLY A 68 15.51 -7.43 -9.32
CA GLY A 68 16.03 -6.07 -9.32
C GLY A 68 15.81 -5.38 -10.66
N VAL A 69 16.74 -4.47 -11.01
CA VAL A 69 16.76 -3.76 -12.28
C VAL A 69 18.06 -4.03 -13.04
N GLU A 70 17.97 -4.21 -14.36
CA GLU A 70 19.13 -4.46 -15.24
C GLU A 70 19.88 -3.17 -15.56
N ASN A 71 19.20 -2.02 -15.47
CA ASN A 71 19.75 -0.69 -15.70
C ASN A 71 19.70 0.17 -14.42
N PRO A 72 20.52 -0.13 -13.40
CA PRO A 72 20.51 0.60 -12.15
C PRO A 72 20.87 2.07 -12.34
N GLN A 73 20.14 2.96 -11.67
CA GLN A 73 20.39 4.41 -11.71
C GLN A 73 21.66 4.78 -10.96
N VAL A 74 21.92 4.11 -9.83
CA VAL A 74 23.15 4.30 -9.06
C VAL A 74 24.20 3.32 -9.57
N THR A 75 25.20 3.86 -10.27
CA THR A 75 26.29 3.11 -10.90
C THR A 75 27.53 2.96 -10.02
N LYS A 76 27.53 3.50 -8.80
CA LYS A 76 28.62 3.36 -7.83
C LYS A 76 29.01 1.89 -7.65
N LYS A 77 30.31 1.57 -7.73
CA LYS A 77 30.81 0.18 -7.64
C LYS A 77 30.48 -0.50 -6.32
N ALA A 78 30.52 0.24 -5.20
CA ALA A 78 30.21 -0.24 -3.86
C ALA A 78 29.20 0.71 -3.18
N PRO A 79 27.90 0.62 -3.55
CA PRO A 79 26.88 1.45 -2.92
C PRO A 79 26.61 1.00 -1.48
N VAL A 80 26.42 1.96 -0.59
CA VAL A 80 26.07 1.73 0.82
C VAL A 80 24.58 1.95 1.02
N CYS A 81 23.82 0.88 1.26
CA CYS A 81 22.41 0.96 1.57
C CYS A 81 22.21 1.37 3.05
N PRO A 82 21.31 2.34 3.36
CA PRO A 82 20.46 3.11 2.46
C PRO A 82 21.04 4.46 2.03
N ARG A 83 22.32 4.75 2.24
CA ARG A 83 22.93 6.06 1.95
C ARG A 83 23.00 6.39 0.44
N ASP A 84 23.30 5.40 -0.38
CA ASP A 84 23.40 5.54 -1.84
C ASP A 84 22.15 4.94 -2.52
N CYS A 85 20.95 5.29 -2.04
CA CYS A 85 19.69 4.80 -2.64
C CYS A 85 19.38 5.46 -3.98
N GLY A 86 18.68 4.71 -4.82
CA GLY A 86 18.26 5.11 -6.17
C GLY A 86 18.25 3.94 -7.13
N LEU A 87 17.69 2.79 -6.74
CA LEU A 87 17.69 1.53 -7.49
C LEU A 87 19.13 1.12 -7.91
N CYS A 88 19.97 0.87 -6.92
CA CYS A 88 21.34 0.40 -7.09
C CYS A 88 21.39 -1.13 -7.28
N ARG A 89 22.59 -1.66 -7.53
CA ARG A 89 22.83 -3.12 -7.70
C ARG A 89 22.47 -3.98 -6.46
N LEU A 90 22.36 -3.37 -5.28
CA LEU A 90 21.95 -4.08 -4.06
C LEU A 90 20.43 -4.23 -3.95
N HIS A 91 19.68 -3.49 -4.78
CA HIS A 91 18.22 -3.51 -4.74
C HIS A 91 17.69 -4.75 -5.47
N LYS A 92 16.79 -5.49 -4.81
CA LYS A 92 16.33 -6.81 -5.23
C LYS A 92 14.93 -6.79 -5.85
N SER A 93 14.40 -5.60 -6.13
CA SER A 93 13.07 -5.41 -6.71
C SER A 93 13.13 -4.37 -7.82
N HIS A 94 12.15 -4.39 -8.71
CA HIS A 94 11.84 -3.27 -9.61
C HIS A 94 10.68 -2.46 -9.04
N THR A 95 10.29 -1.36 -9.69
CA THR A 95 9.17 -0.54 -9.26
C THR A 95 7.84 -1.16 -9.67
N ALA A 96 7.15 -1.81 -8.72
CA ALA A 96 5.79 -2.32 -8.94
C ALA A 96 4.73 -1.22 -8.77
N LEU A 97 4.98 -0.25 -7.88
CA LEU A 97 4.17 0.95 -7.70
C LEU A 97 5.09 2.15 -7.46
N ALA A 98 4.98 3.17 -8.29
CA ALA A 98 5.67 4.43 -8.08
C ALA A 98 4.77 5.46 -7.42
N ASN A 99 5.31 6.24 -6.50
CA ASN A 99 4.67 7.41 -5.94
C ASN A 99 5.27 8.67 -6.56
N ILE A 100 4.44 9.62 -6.97
CA ILE A 100 4.83 10.96 -7.39
C ILE A 100 4.21 11.96 -6.43
N VAL A 101 5.06 12.72 -5.73
CA VAL A 101 4.63 13.78 -4.82
C VAL A 101 4.29 15.02 -5.65
N LEU A 102 2.99 15.35 -5.74
CA LEU A 102 2.52 16.49 -6.54
C LEU A 102 2.63 17.82 -5.80
N THR A 103 2.48 17.80 -4.48
CA THR A 103 2.58 18.99 -3.64
C THR A 103 2.83 18.61 -2.19
N ASN A 104 3.51 19.47 -1.46
CA ASN A 104 3.58 19.37 0.01
C ASN A 104 2.50 20.20 0.71
N ARG A 105 1.63 20.92 -0.04
CA ARG A 105 0.46 21.59 0.53
C ARG A 105 -0.62 20.58 0.90
N CYS A 106 -1.37 20.90 1.97
CA CYS A 106 -2.51 20.10 2.40
C CYS A 106 -3.55 21.01 3.06
N ASP A 107 -4.81 20.71 2.87
CA ASP A 107 -5.95 21.39 3.51
C ASP A 107 -6.19 20.91 4.94
N LEU A 108 -5.54 19.81 5.36
CA LEU A 108 -5.59 19.26 6.72
C LEU A 108 -4.28 19.45 7.48
N SER A 109 -4.30 19.15 8.78
CA SER A 109 -3.14 19.20 9.68
C SER A 109 -3.13 17.99 10.64
N CYS A 110 -3.10 16.77 10.09
CA CYS A 110 -3.12 15.53 10.87
C CYS A 110 -1.92 15.45 11.82
N TRP A 111 -2.17 15.04 13.06
CA TRP A 111 -1.12 14.95 14.09
C TRP A 111 -0.11 13.81 13.85
N TYR A 112 -0.49 12.79 13.07
CA TYR A 112 0.34 11.64 12.68
C TYR A 112 0.86 11.71 11.24
N CYS A 113 0.80 12.89 10.59
CA CYS A 113 1.22 13.06 9.21
C CYS A 113 2.72 12.79 9.04
N PHE A 114 3.09 11.92 8.12
CA PHE A 114 4.49 11.62 7.82
C PHE A 114 5.10 12.56 6.76
N PHE A 115 4.29 13.36 6.05
CA PHE A 115 4.73 14.33 5.03
C PHE A 115 5.11 15.70 5.60
N TYR A 116 4.97 15.96 6.88
CA TYR A 116 5.17 17.28 7.52
C TYR A 116 4.40 18.44 6.85
N ALA A 117 3.33 18.17 6.12
CA ALA A 117 2.55 19.21 5.49
C ALA A 117 2.44 20.47 6.38
N LYS A 118 2.84 21.64 5.87
CA LYS A 118 2.84 22.95 6.56
C LYS A 118 3.95 23.20 7.60
N ARG A 119 4.96 22.34 7.74
CA ARG A 119 6.05 22.57 8.72
C ARG A 119 7.42 22.80 8.09
N VAL A 120 7.56 22.61 6.77
CA VAL A 120 8.85 22.65 6.10
C VAL A 120 9.30 24.06 5.65
N GLY A 121 8.41 25.07 5.67
CA GLY A 121 8.78 26.46 5.36
C GLY A 121 8.86 26.82 3.88
N TYR A 122 8.65 25.87 2.98
CA TYR A 122 8.64 26.05 1.52
C TYR A 122 7.46 25.32 0.88
N ILE A 123 7.11 25.69 -0.34
CA ILE A 123 6.17 24.96 -1.20
C ILE A 123 6.97 24.21 -2.26
N TYR A 124 6.70 22.90 -2.33
CA TYR A 124 7.20 22.01 -3.37
C TYR A 124 6.04 21.57 -4.26
N GLU A 125 6.11 21.92 -5.52
CA GLU A 125 5.15 21.54 -6.56
C GLU A 125 5.93 21.35 -7.87
N PRO A 126 6.27 20.10 -8.23
CA PRO A 126 7.01 19.86 -9.48
C PRO A 126 6.20 20.31 -10.69
N SER A 127 6.87 20.85 -11.70
CA SER A 127 6.26 21.26 -12.97
C SER A 127 5.80 20.03 -13.78
N LEU A 128 5.03 20.26 -14.84
CA LEU A 128 4.64 19.19 -15.77
C LEU A 128 5.85 18.55 -16.43
N GLU A 129 6.88 19.34 -16.77
CA GLU A 129 8.13 18.88 -17.37
C GLU A 129 8.90 17.98 -16.40
N GLU A 130 8.98 18.35 -15.12
CA GLU A 130 9.63 17.53 -14.09
C GLU A 130 8.88 16.22 -13.84
N ILE A 131 7.54 16.26 -13.86
CA ILE A 131 6.71 15.05 -13.75
C ILE A 131 6.90 14.16 -14.98
N ASP A 132 6.99 14.74 -16.17
CA ASP A 132 7.26 14.04 -17.42
C ASP A 132 8.58 13.26 -17.35
N GLU A 133 9.64 13.90 -16.88
CA GLU A 133 10.95 13.26 -16.69
C GLU A 133 10.89 12.14 -15.63
N MET A 134 10.19 12.33 -14.51
CA MET A 134 10.00 11.28 -13.52
C MET A 134 9.32 10.04 -14.13
N VAL A 135 8.28 10.25 -14.94
CA VAL A 135 7.55 9.13 -15.58
C VAL A 135 8.41 8.45 -16.65
N LYS A 136 9.18 9.20 -17.44
CA LYS A 136 10.15 8.64 -18.40
C LYS A 136 11.14 7.71 -17.70
N ILE A 137 11.69 8.13 -16.55
CA ILE A 137 12.64 7.33 -15.77
C ILE A 137 11.98 6.02 -15.32
N LEU A 138 10.78 6.08 -14.76
CA LEU A 138 10.02 4.91 -14.34
C LEU A 138 9.75 3.95 -15.51
N ARG A 139 9.43 4.48 -16.70
CA ARG A 139 9.19 3.69 -17.91
C ARG A 139 10.48 3.13 -18.54
N SER A 140 11.62 3.70 -18.19
CA SER A 140 12.92 3.22 -18.65
C SER A 140 13.43 2.00 -17.91
N GLU A 141 12.88 1.64 -16.75
CA GLU A 141 13.30 0.47 -15.97
C GLU A 141 13.25 -0.82 -16.81
N ARG A 142 14.26 -1.68 -16.65
CA ARG A 142 14.39 -2.97 -17.33
C ARG A 142 14.67 -4.08 -16.33
N PRO A 143 14.18 -5.32 -16.56
CA PRO A 143 13.43 -5.76 -17.74
C PRO A 143 11.94 -5.37 -17.70
N ILE A 144 11.44 -4.86 -16.58
CA ILE A 144 10.02 -4.55 -16.35
C ILE A 144 9.89 -3.04 -16.11
N PRO A 145 9.34 -2.29 -17.07
CA PRO A 145 9.05 -0.86 -16.85
C PRO A 145 7.91 -0.70 -15.84
N CYS A 146 8.00 0.32 -14.99
CA CYS A 146 6.93 0.65 -14.05
C CYS A 146 5.62 0.93 -14.80
N ASN A 147 4.51 0.36 -14.34
CA ASN A 147 3.19 0.46 -14.99
C ASN A 147 2.06 0.89 -14.03
N ALA A 148 2.39 1.20 -12.79
CA ALA A 148 1.44 1.69 -11.81
C ALA A 148 2.01 2.91 -11.08
N VAL A 149 1.24 3.99 -11.05
CA VAL A 149 1.63 5.26 -10.42
C VAL A 149 0.56 5.70 -9.42
N GLN A 150 1.00 6.08 -8.24
CA GLN A 150 0.18 6.75 -7.23
C GLN A 150 0.54 8.23 -7.19
N LEU A 151 -0.43 9.09 -7.48
CA LEU A 151 -0.35 10.52 -7.30
C LEU A 151 -0.64 10.85 -5.83
N THR A 152 0.33 11.45 -5.15
CA THR A 152 0.32 11.64 -3.70
C THR A 152 0.94 12.98 -3.30
N GLY A 153 1.11 13.19 -2.00
CA GLY A 153 1.74 14.40 -1.46
C GLY A 153 1.14 14.80 -0.12
N GLY A 154 0.93 16.09 0.09
CA GLY A 154 0.04 16.60 1.12
C GLY A 154 -1.41 16.26 0.75
N GLU A 155 -2.01 17.07 -0.14
CA GLU A 155 -3.30 16.77 -0.77
C GLU A 155 -3.20 17.07 -2.28
N PRO A 156 -3.12 16.04 -3.14
CA PRO A 156 -2.98 16.19 -4.59
C PRO A 156 -4.10 17.01 -5.24
N CYS A 157 -5.32 16.92 -4.70
CA CYS A 157 -6.47 17.66 -5.23
C CYS A 157 -6.35 19.19 -5.08
N LEU A 158 -5.35 19.71 -4.36
CA LEU A 158 -5.07 21.15 -4.31
C LEU A 158 -4.34 21.67 -5.56
N ARG A 159 -3.79 20.77 -6.40
CA ARG A 159 -3.18 21.14 -7.69
C ARG A 159 -4.25 21.53 -8.68
N GLU A 160 -4.08 22.66 -9.35
CA GLU A 160 -5.03 23.14 -10.37
C GLU A 160 -4.87 22.39 -11.69
N ASP A 161 -3.64 21.99 -12.00
CA ASP A 161 -3.27 21.21 -13.17
C ASP A 161 -3.34 19.69 -12.96
N LEU A 162 -4.04 19.23 -11.91
CA LEU A 162 -4.18 17.80 -11.58
C LEU A 162 -4.64 16.96 -12.78
N LEU A 163 -5.58 17.47 -13.57
CA LEU A 163 -6.11 16.75 -14.73
C LEU A 163 -5.06 16.60 -15.84
N ASP A 164 -4.23 17.63 -16.05
CA ASP A 164 -3.17 17.59 -17.03
C ASP A 164 -2.04 16.65 -16.60
N ILE A 165 -1.73 16.63 -15.29
CA ILE A 165 -0.80 15.65 -14.71
C ILE A 165 -1.30 14.21 -14.93
N ILE A 166 -2.57 13.93 -14.68
CA ILE A 166 -3.14 12.59 -14.88
C ILE A 166 -3.03 12.17 -16.35
N LYS A 167 -3.40 13.05 -17.28
CA LYS A 167 -3.31 12.80 -18.71
C LYS A 167 -1.85 12.58 -19.15
N LEU A 168 -0.92 13.39 -18.64
CA LEU A 168 0.51 13.25 -18.89
C LEU A 168 1.02 11.87 -18.46
N VAL A 169 0.74 11.45 -17.22
CA VAL A 169 1.12 10.14 -16.71
C VAL A 169 0.54 9.02 -17.58
N LYS A 170 -0.73 9.13 -17.97
CA LYS A 170 -1.40 8.15 -18.85
C LYS A 170 -0.79 8.10 -20.25
N SER A 171 -0.34 9.23 -20.82
CA SER A 171 0.24 9.30 -22.15
C SER A 171 1.55 8.49 -22.29
N HIS A 172 2.25 8.23 -21.17
CA HIS A 172 3.43 7.36 -21.12
C HIS A 172 3.09 5.86 -21.07
N GLY A 173 1.83 5.47 -21.22
CA GLY A 173 1.41 4.07 -21.19
C GLY A 173 1.42 3.47 -19.78
N ILE A 174 1.19 4.28 -18.74
CA ILE A 174 0.91 3.81 -17.39
C ILE A 174 -0.53 3.26 -17.35
N ASP A 175 -0.68 1.96 -17.11
CA ASP A 175 -1.99 1.31 -17.11
C ASP A 175 -2.79 1.64 -15.86
N HIS A 176 -2.13 1.74 -14.70
CA HIS A 176 -2.79 1.98 -13.43
C HIS A 176 -2.36 3.30 -12.80
N VAL A 177 -3.29 4.23 -12.70
CA VAL A 177 -3.10 5.49 -11.96
C VAL A 177 -4.07 5.52 -10.80
N GLN A 178 -3.53 5.68 -9.59
CA GLN A 178 -4.34 5.86 -8.39
C GLN A 178 -4.10 7.24 -7.77
N LEU A 179 -5.18 7.85 -7.26
CA LEU A 179 -5.16 9.14 -6.59
C LEU A 179 -5.28 8.94 -5.08
N ASN A 180 -4.21 9.27 -4.34
CA ASN A 180 -4.19 9.20 -2.89
C ASN A 180 -4.64 10.53 -2.29
N THR A 181 -5.82 10.57 -1.70
CA THR A 181 -6.47 11.81 -1.26
C THR A 181 -7.21 11.65 0.07
N ASN A 182 -7.38 12.75 0.78
CA ASN A 182 -8.29 12.82 1.93
C ASN A 182 -9.78 12.91 1.51
N GLY A 183 -10.07 13.14 0.24
CA GLY A 183 -11.40 13.14 -0.35
C GLY A 183 -12.21 14.41 -0.14
N ILE A 184 -11.77 15.37 0.65
CA ILE A 184 -12.56 16.56 1.00
C ILE A 184 -13.00 17.31 -0.25
N ARG A 185 -12.07 17.62 -1.16
CA ARG A 185 -12.41 18.33 -2.39
C ARG A 185 -13.37 17.52 -3.27
N LEU A 186 -13.17 16.20 -3.33
CA LEU A 186 -14.02 15.30 -4.10
C LEU A 186 -15.45 15.19 -3.53
N ALA A 187 -15.64 15.48 -2.25
CA ALA A 187 -16.98 15.54 -1.63
C ALA A 187 -17.80 16.71 -2.16
N PHE A 188 -17.16 17.87 -2.35
CA PHE A 188 -17.85 19.12 -2.74
C PHE A 188 -17.84 19.40 -4.24
N ASP A 189 -17.00 18.69 -4.99
CA ASP A 189 -16.84 18.87 -6.45
C ASP A 189 -17.07 17.56 -7.20
N PRO A 190 -18.35 17.18 -7.44
CA PRO A 190 -18.69 15.96 -8.18
C PRO A 190 -18.22 16.02 -9.64
N GLU A 191 -18.07 17.23 -10.20
CA GLU A 191 -17.54 17.40 -11.55
C GLU A 191 -16.05 17.04 -11.62
N LEU A 192 -15.27 17.44 -10.63
CA LEU A 192 -13.87 17.02 -10.53
C LEU A 192 -13.75 15.50 -10.45
N VAL A 193 -14.64 14.80 -9.72
CA VAL A 193 -14.63 13.32 -9.66
C VAL A 193 -14.85 12.71 -11.05
N ARG A 194 -15.78 13.26 -11.83
CA ARG A 194 -16.02 12.84 -13.22
C ARG A 194 -14.77 13.07 -14.08
N GLN A 195 -14.23 14.27 -14.04
CA GLN A 195 -13.05 14.66 -14.83
C GLN A 195 -11.81 13.83 -14.46
N VAL A 196 -11.57 13.56 -13.18
CA VAL A 196 -10.48 12.69 -12.69
C VAL A 196 -10.63 11.27 -13.25
N ARG A 197 -11.87 10.74 -13.29
CA ARG A 197 -12.15 9.44 -13.89
C ARG A 197 -11.88 9.45 -15.40
N GLU A 198 -12.35 10.44 -16.10
CA GLU A 198 -12.18 10.59 -17.55
C GLU A 198 -10.71 10.84 -17.94
N ALA A 199 -9.97 11.58 -17.13
CA ALA A 199 -8.53 11.80 -17.33
C ALA A 199 -7.70 10.51 -17.19
N GLY A 200 -8.24 9.46 -16.53
CA GLY A 200 -7.63 8.14 -16.53
C GLY A 200 -7.28 7.58 -15.14
N VAL A 201 -7.75 8.17 -14.04
CA VAL A 201 -7.60 7.56 -12.70
C VAL A 201 -8.41 6.26 -12.64
N ASN A 202 -7.77 5.19 -12.22
CA ASN A 202 -8.36 3.88 -12.08
C ASN A 202 -8.98 3.66 -10.69
N THR A 203 -8.39 4.25 -9.65
CA THR A 203 -8.77 4.01 -8.25
C THR A 203 -8.48 5.24 -7.40
N ILE A 204 -9.40 5.59 -6.51
CA ILE A 204 -9.15 6.52 -5.41
C ILE A 204 -8.62 5.72 -4.22
N TYR A 205 -7.47 6.12 -3.70
CA TYR A 205 -6.89 5.65 -2.44
C TYR A 205 -7.31 6.63 -1.36
N LEU A 206 -8.45 6.34 -0.70
CA LEU A 206 -9.16 7.27 0.17
C LEU A 206 -8.75 7.08 1.62
N SER A 207 -8.22 8.11 2.22
CA SER A 207 -7.90 8.15 3.64
C SER A 207 -9.17 8.00 4.49
N PHE A 208 -9.23 6.97 5.36
CA PHE A 208 -10.42 6.65 6.16
C PHE A 208 -10.04 5.88 7.43
N ASP A 209 -9.84 6.57 8.56
CA ASP A 209 -9.25 5.95 9.75
C ASP A 209 -10.27 5.32 10.72
N GLY A 210 -11.56 5.46 10.47
CA GLY A 210 -12.60 4.89 11.31
C GLY A 210 -14.01 5.29 10.89
N ILE A 211 -15.00 4.65 11.49
CA ILE A 211 -16.43 4.92 11.23
C ILE A 211 -17.01 5.99 12.15
N SER A 212 -16.30 6.40 13.20
CA SER A 212 -16.73 7.42 14.14
C SER A 212 -15.97 8.74 13.94
N GLU A 213 -16.53 9.86 14.36
CA GLU A 213 -15.88 11.16 14.35
C GLU A 213 -14.63 11.20 15.24
N LYS A 214 -14.60 10.38 16.30
CA LYS A 214 -13.49 10.30 17.24
C LYS A 214 -12.26 9.62 16.63
N THR A 215 -12.47 8.57 15.85
CA THR A 215 -11.40 7.79 15.21
C THR A 215 -10.99 8.35 13.86
N ASN A 216 -11.91 9.04 13.16
CA ASN A 216 -11.66 9.67 11.87
C ASN A 216 -12.00 11.18 11.85
N PRO A 217 -11.40 12.01 12.72
CA PRO A 217 -11.74 13.43 12.80
C PRO A 217 -11.33 14.22 11.55
N LYS A 218 -10.48 13.65 10.68
CA LYS A 218 -9.93 14.36 9.52
C LYS A 218 -10.97 14.57 8.42
N ASN A 219 -11.84 13.58 8.14
CA ASN A 219 -12.78 13.60 7.01
C ASN A 219 -14.03 12.75 7.23
N HIS A 220 -14.39 12.44 8.47
CA HIS A 220 -15.54 11.62 8.84
C HIS A 220 -16.85 12.10 8.17
N TRP A 221 -17.07 13.40 8.10
CA TRP A 221 -18.31 13.98 7.58
C TRP A 221 -18.32 14.09 6.04
N GLU A 222 -17.15 14.20 5.40
CA GLU A 222 -16.98 14.39 3.95
C GLU A 222 -16.92 13.09 3.18
N VAL A 223 -16.30 12.06 3.75
CA VAL A 223 -16.09 10.75 3.09
C VAL A 223 -17.38 10.13 2.55
N PRO A 224 -18.53 10.14 3.25
CA PRO A 224 -19.77 9.60 2.69
C PRO A 224 -20.15 10.23 1.36
N GLN A 225 -20.01 11.55 1.23
CA GLN A 225 -20.30 12.26 -0.02
C GLN A 225 -19.26 11.94 -1.11
N THR A 226 -17.98 11.80 -0.76
CA THR A 226 -16.93 11.37 -1.69
C THR A 226 -17.25 9.99 -2.28
N ILE A 227 -17.70 9.05 -1.45
CA ILE A 227 -18.09 7.70 -1.87
C ILE A 227 -19.29 7.76 -2.83
N GLU A 228 -20.32 8.57 -2.52
CA GLU A 228 -21.48 8.73 -3.41
C GLU A 228 -21.10 9.36 -4.75
N ASN A 229 -20.22 10.36 -4.75
CA ASN A 229 -19.75 10.98 -5.99
C ASN A 229 -18.94 10.01 -6.84
N ALA A 230 -18.07 9.21 -6.25
CA ALA A 230 -17.30 8.18 -6.95
C ALA A 230 -18.20 7.05 -7.48
N ARG A 231 -19.24 6.64 -6.72
CA ARG A 231 -20.24 5.66 -7.14
C ARG A 231 -20.96 6.07 -8.43
N LYS A 232 -21.37 7.34 -8.52
CA LYS A 232 -22.08 7.88 -9.68
C LYS A 232 -21.29 7.78 -10.99
N VAL A 233 -19.96 7.86 -10.93
CA VAL A 233 -19.07 7.79 -12.10
C VAL A 233 -18.37 6.45 -12.26
N GLY A 234 -18.69 5.47 -11.41
CA GLY A 234 -18.07 4.14 -11.44
C GLY A 234 -16.57 4.13 -11.13
N LEU A 235 -16.09 5.08 -10.33
CA LEU A 235 -14.69 5.15 -9.91
C LEU A 235 -14.51 4.37 -8.60
N GLY A 236 -13.72 3.28 -8.65
CA GLY A 236 -13.47 2.42 -7.49
C GLY A 236 -12.67 3.11 -6.40
N ILE A 237 -12.95 2.74 -5.15
CA ILE A 237 -12.28 3.26 -3.95
C ILE A 237 -11.60 2.12 -3.21
N VAL A 238 -10.38 2.36 -2.73
CA VAL A 238 -9.74 1.59 -1.65
C VAL A 238 -9.69 2.47 -0.42
N LEU A 239 -10.28 2.01 0.69
CA LEU A 239 -10.17 2.69 1.97
C LEU A 239 -8.78 2.44 2.57
N VAL A 240 -8.16 3.47 3.09
CA VAL A 240 -6.78 3.41 3.61
C VAL A 240 -6.74 3.91 5.06
N PRO A 241 -7.10 3.06 6.02
CA PRO A 241 -7.00 3.41 7.43
C PRO A 241 -5.56 3.32 7.92
N THR A 242 -5.06 4.39 8.53
CA THR A 242 -3.88 4.33 9.39
C THR A 242 -4.29 3.79 10.74
N VAL A 243 -3.86 2.56 11.07
CA VAL A 243 -4.23 1.92 12.33
C VAL A 243 -3.21 2.28 13.41
N ILE A 244 -3.71 2.88 14.49
CA ILE A 244 -2.91 3.32 15.64
C ILE A 244 -3.46 2.63 16.88
N LYS A 245 -2.63 1.86 17.56
CA LYS A 245 -3.00 1.15 18.79
C LYS A 245 -3.60 2.14 19.81
N THR A 246 -4.66 1.75 20.48
CA THR A 246 -5.42 2.54 21.46
C THR A 246 -6.22 3.72 20.90
N ILE A 247 -6.11 4.01 19.60
CA ILE A 247 -6.83 5.13 18.96
C ILE A 247 -8.01 4.61 18.12
N ASN A 248 -7.75 3.71 17.16
CA ASN A 248 -8.76 3.22 16.21
C ASN A 248 -8.67 1.72 15.92
N ASP A 249 -7.78 0.99 16.58
CA ASP A 249 -7.63 -0.46 16.46
C ASP A 249 -8.92 -1.24 16.84
N HIS A 250 -9.78 -0.63 17.62
CA HIS A 250 -11.09 -1.18 18.00
C HIS A 250 -12.18 -1.01 16.92
N GLU A 251 -11.93 -0.28 15.83
CA GLU A 251 -12.88 -0.08 14.72
C GLU A 251 -12.49 -0.81 13.42
N VAL A 252 -11.41 -1.61 13.39
CA VAL A 252 -10.96 -2.26 12.14
C VAL A 252 -12.01 -3.20 11.56
N GLY A 253 -12.74 -3.95 12.39
CA GLY A 253 -13.85 -4.79 11.94
C GLY A 253 -15.04 -4.00 11.42
N ALA A 254 -15.34 -2.87 12.05
CA ALA A 254 -16.41 -1.97 11.61
C ALA A 254 -16.08 -1.31 10.27
N ILE A 255 -14.80 -0.93 10.04
CA ILE A 255 -14.33 -0.44 8.73
C ILE A 255 -14.54 -1.50 7.64
N LEU A 256 -14.23 -2.77 7.93
CA LEU A 256 -14.46 -3.88 6.99
C LEU A 256 -15.95 -4.06 6.70
N LYS A 257 -16.80 -4.12 7.71
CA LYS A 257 -18.25 -4.25 7.55
C LYS A 257 -18.83 -3.11 6.71
N TYR A 258 -18.31 -1.88 6.91
CA TYR A 258 -18.66 -0.73 6.07
C TYR A 258 -18.21 -0.92 4.61
N GLY A 259 -16.98 -1.42 4.39
CA GLY A 259 -16.49 -1.78 3.07
C GLY A 259 -17.37 -2.81 2.36
N PHE A 260 -17.78 -3.88 3.06
CA PHE A 260 -18.68 -4.91 2.53
C PHE A 260 -20.05 -4.36 2.12
N ARG A 261 -20.63 -3.45 2.89
CA ARG A 261 -21.91 -2.81 2.55
C ARG A 261 -21.86 -1.92 1.31
N ASN A 262 -20.67 -1.48 0.92
CA ASN A 262 -20.44 -0.55 -0.18
C ASN A 262 -19.54 -1.17 -1.28
N MET A 263 -19.55 -2.51 -1.44
CA MET A 263 -18.70 -3.21 -2.42
C MET A 263 -18.98 -2.83 -3.87
N ASP A 264 -20.10 -2.17 -4.14
CA ASP A 264 -20.41 -1.62 -5.45
C ASP A 264 -19.43 -0.52 -5.88
N VAL A 265 -18.80 0.17 -4.92
CA VAL A 265 -17.81 1.22 -5.14
C VAL A 265 -16.51 1.00 -4.37
N ILE A 266 -16.55 0.43 -3.14
CA ILE A 266 -15.37 0.10 -2.34
C ILE A 266 -14.82 -1.25 -2.80
N ARG A 267 -13.61 -1.26 -3.35
CA ARG A 267 -12.93 -2.44 -3.90
C ARG A 267 -12.01 -3.11 -2.91
N GLY A 268 -11.62 -2.40 -1.86
CA GLY A 268 -10.73 -2.94 -0.83
C GLY A 268 -10.56 -2.01 0.35
N VAL A 269 -9.97 -2.59 1.39
CA VAL A 269 -9.46 -1.88 2.56
C VAL A 269 -8.00 -2.24 2.71
N ASN A 270 -7.11 -1.26 2.70
CA ASN A 270 -5.68 -1.44 2.89
C ASN A 270 -5.25 -0.81 4.21
N PHE A 271 -5.22 -1.61 5.28
CA PHE A 271 -4.81 -1.17 6.60
C PHE A 271 -3.31 -0.84 6.63
N GLN A 272 -2.98 0.27 7.24
CA GLN A 272 -1.60 0.71 7.41
C GLN A 272 -1.29 0.83 8.92
N PRO A 273 -0.69 -0.22 9.54
CA PRO A 273 -0.15 -0.08 10.88
C PRO A 273 0.76 1.15 10.93
N VAL A 274 0.58 1.99 11.94
CA VAL A 274 1.27 3.29 12.01
C VAL A 274 2.78 3.14 12.07
N SER A 275 3.48 3.96 11.31
CA SER A 275 4.93 4.14 11.40
C SER A 275 5.26 5.40 12.20
N LEU A 276 6.24 5.31 13.08
CA LEU A 276 6.62 6.40 14.00
C LEU A 276 7.59 7.38 13.32
N VAL A 277 7.12 7.93 12.22
CA VAL A 277 7.84 8.92 11.38
C VAL A 277 7.07 10.24 11.34
N GLY A 278 7.69 11.26 10.81
CA GLY A 278 7.04 12.55 10.64
C GLY A 278 6.61 13.16 11.98
N ARG A 279 5.33 13.46 12.10
CA ARG A 279 4.73 14.13 13.28
C ARG A 279 4.38 13.19 14.43
N MET A 280 4.49 11.87 14.24
CA MET A 280 4.19 10.89 15.29
C MET A 280 5.10 11.08 16.52
N PRO A 281 4.51 11.13 17.73
CA PRO A 281 5.28 11.31 18.96
C PRO A 281 6.11 10.06 19.30
N ARG A 282 7.39 10.09 18.98
CA ARG A 282 8.32 8.95 19.18
C ARG A 282 8.44 8.49 20.64
N LYS A 283 8.23 9.39 21.62
CA LYS A 283 8.27 9.07 23.06
C LYS A 283 7.12 8.15 23.51
N GLU A 284 6.00 8.18 22.77
CA GLU A 284 4.82 7.34 23.04
C GLU A 284 4.76 6.09 22.15
N ARG A 285 5.89 5.68 21.55
CA ARG A 285 5.92 4.58 20.57
C ARG A 285 5.35 3.26 21.10
N GLU A 286 5.62 2.90 22.36
CA GLU A 286 5.10 1.67 22.97
C GLU A 286 3.56 1.67 23.05
N ARG A 287 2.97 2.83 23.28
CA ARG A 287 1.53 3.01 23.35
C ARG A 287 0.88 2.87 21.97
N TYR A 288 1.50 3.40 20.93
CA TYR A 288 0.91 3.51 19.59
C TYR A 288 1.35 2.42 18.62
N ARG A 289 2.43 1.70 18.95
CA ARG A 289 3.00 0.64 18.10
C ARG A 289 1.98 -0.47 17.88
N ILE A 290 1.73 -0.75 16.60
CA ILE A 290 0.91 -1.86 16.13
C ILE A 290 1.57 -2.45 14.87
N THR A 291 1.44 -3.74 14.66
CA THR A 291 2.01 -4.46 13.52
C THR A 291 0.93 -5.21 12.75
N ILE A 292 1.26 -5.79 11.61
CA ILE A 292 0.30 -6.55 10.78
C ILE A 292 -0.42 -7.64 11.57
N PRO A 293 0.27 -8.54 12.32
CA PRO A 293 -0.42 -9.55 13.12
C PRO A 293 -1.41 -8.97 14.14
N ASP A 294 -1.03 -7.88 14.80
CA ASP A 294 -1.90 -7.22 15.78
C ASP A 294 -3.20 -6.71 15.12
N VAL A 295 -3.12 -6.15 13.89
CA VAL A 295 -4.30 -5.72 13.14
C VAL A 295 -5.15 -6.93 12.72
N ILE A 296 -4.52 -8.03 12.30
CA ILE A 296 -5.25 -9.26 11.95
C ILE A 296 -5.98 -9.82 13.18
N GLU A 297 -5.35 -9.84 14.35
CA GLU A 297 -6.01 -10.25 15.60
C GLU A 297 -7.22 -9.36 15.93
N CYS A 298 -7.10 -8.04 15.70
CA CYS A 298 -8.24 -7.14 15.86
C CYS A 298 -9.37 -7.49 14.88
N ILE A 299 -9.05 -7.79 13.61
CA ILE A 299 -10.03 -8.22 12.61
C ILE A 299 -10.71 -9.51 13.06
N GLU A 300 -9.94 -10.52 13.47
CA GLU A 300 -10.47 -11.81 13.91
C GLU A 300 -11.45 -11.66 15.07
N LYS A 301 -11.07 -10.90 16.11
CA LYS A 301 -11.93 -10.61 17.26
C LYS A 301 -13.20 -9.85 16.87
N GLN A 302 -13.09 -8.85 15.97
CA GLN A 302 -14.20 -7.95 15.61
C GLN A 302 -15.08 -8.51 14.48
N THR A 303 -14.70 -9.66 13.90
CA THR A 303 -15.51 -10.42 12.94
C THR A 303 -15.96 -11.78 13.49
N ASP A 304 -15.89 -11.97 14.81
CA ASP A 304 -16.30 -13.20 15.49
C ASP A 304 -15.65 -14.47 14.88
N GLY A 305 -14.38 -14.36 14.48
CA GLY A 305 -13.61 -15.44 13.86
C GLY A 305 -13.99 -15.75 12.40
N ALA A 306 -14.81 -14.92 11.76
CA ALA A 306 -15.15 -15.12 10.34
C ALA A 306 -13.92 -14.94 9.43
N ILE A 307 -13.02 -14.03 9.78
CA ILE A 307 -11.74 -13.80 9.12
C ILE A 307 -10.64 -14.01 10.15
N THR A 308 -9.73 -14.94 9.89
CA THR A 308 -8.69 -15.36 10.84
C THR A 308 -7.29 -15.10 10.32
N MET A 309 -6.29 -15.24 11.19
CA MET A 309 -4.88 -15.12 10.83
C MET A 309 -4.48 -16.08 9.68
N GLN A 310 -5.12 -17.23 9.59
CA GLN A 310 -4.83 -18.24 8.56
C GLN A 310 -5.31 -17.83 7.16
N ASP A 311 -6.23 -16.87 7.08
CA ASP A 311 -6.78 -16.42 5.81
C ASP A 311 -5.87 -15.44 5.06
N PHE A 312 -4.82 -14.93 5.72
CA PHE A 312 -3.89 -13.96 5.14
C PHE A 312 -2.61 -14.60 4.62
N PHE A 313 -2.11 -14.06 3.51
CA PHE A 313 -0.83 -14.44 2.90
C PHE A 313 0.08 -13.22 2.76
N PRO A 314 1.41 -13.38 2.91
CA PRO A 314 2.34 -12.29 2.70
C PRO A 314 2.41 -11.92 1.21
N VAL A 315 2.68 -10.66 0.91
CA VAL A 315 2.70 -10.13 -0.48
C VAL A 315 3.58 -10.95 -1.44
N PRO A 316 4.78 -11.45 -1.06
CA PRO A 316 5.62 -12.25 -1.96
C PRO A 316 4.99 -13.55 -2.47
N THR A 317 3.92 -14.02 -1.86
CA THR A 317 3.13 -15.16 -2.35
C THR A 317 2.69 -14.96 -3.81
N ALA A 318 2.39 -13.71 -4.19
CA ALA A 318 2.02 -13.35 -5.56
C ALA A 318 3.14 -13.65 -6.59
N MET A 319 4.39 -13.75 -6.17
CA MET A 319 5.51 -14.09 -7.08
C MET A 319 5.42 -15.51 -7.65
N VAL A 320 4.74 -16.42 -6.95
CA VAL A 320 4.50 -17.77 -7.48
C VAL A 320 3.60 -17.67 -8.72
N ILE A 321 2.54 -16.86 -8.63
CA ILE A 321 1.61 -16.62 -9.74
C ILE A 321 2.31 -15.89 -10.89
N SER A 322 3.03 -14.80 -10.59
CA SER A 322 3.77 -14.03 -11.61
C SER A 322 4.79 -14.91 -12.34
N SER A 323 5.54 -15.75 -11.60
CA SER A 323 6.54 -16.66 -12.19
C SER A 323 5.90 -17.70 -13.11
N PHE A 324 4.72 -18.22 -12.74
CA PHE A 324 3.97 -19.14 -13.59
C PHE A 324 3.48 -18.47 -14.88
N VAL A 325 2.86 -17.29 -14.74
CA VAL A 325 2.38 -16.53 -15.90
C VAL A 325 3.54 -16.15 -16.82
N GLU A 326 4.67 -15.69 -16.27
CA GLU A 326 5.88 -15.38 -17.03
C GLU A 326 6.38 -16.59 -17.85
N ALA A 327 6.47 -17.76 -17.21
CA ALA A 327 6.89 -18.99 -17.90
C ALA A 327 5.90 -19.40 -19.00
N LEU A 328 4.60 -19.16 -18.80
CA LEU A 328 3.54 -19.47 -19.75
C LEU A 328 3.56 -18.53 -20.96
N VAL A 329 3.67 -17.21 -20.74
CA VAL A 329 3.57 -16.19 -21.81
C VAL A 329 4.94 -15.80 -22.40
N LYS A 330 6.05 -16.21 -21.78
CA LYS A 330 7.45 -15.92 -22.17
C LYS A 330 7.76 -14.41 -22.25
N ARG A 331 7.22 -13.63 -21.34
CA ARG A 331 7.55 -12.21 -21.16
C ARG A 331 7.66 -11.90 -19.68
N PRO A 332 8.56 -10.99 -19.27
CA PRO A 332 8.71 -10.60 -17.87
C PRO A 332 7.38 -10.13 -17.26
N MET A 333 7.10 -10.60 -16.04
CA MET A 333 5.94 -10.20 -15.24
C MET A 333 6.41 -9.52 -13.96
N TYR A 334 5.53 -8.69 -13.37
CA TYR A 334 5.84 -7.96 -12.15
C TYR A 334 6.24 -8.89 -11.00
N ASP A 335 7.36 -8.56 -10.35
CA ASP A 335 7.80 -9.20 -9.11
C ASP A 335 7.27 -8.39 -7.91
N LEU A 336 6.31 -8.93 -7.18
CA LEU A 336 5.89 -8.37 -5.89
C LEU A 336 6.79 -8.92 -4.77
N SER A 337 8.09 -8.69 -4.92
CA SER A 337 9.16 -9.26 -4.10
C SER A 337 9.46 -8.49 -2.83
N SER A 338 8.47 -7.73 -2.30
CA SER A 338 8.63 -7.04 -1.02
C SER A 338 9.03 -8.03 0.07
N HIS A 339 9.72 -7.54 1.11
CA HIS A 339 10.02 -8.38 2.26
C HIS A 339 8.72 -8.94 2.87
N PHE A 340 8.71 -10.20 3.26
CA PHE A 340 7.52 -10.90 3.74
C PHE A 340 6.84 -10.23 4.96
N ALA A 341 7.59 -9.46 5.75
CA ALA A 341 7.05 -8.70 6.87
C ALA A 341 6.50 -7.30 6.48
N CYS A 342 6.49 -6.95 5.18
CA CYS A 342 6.04 -5.62 4.74
C CYS A 342 4.55 -5.55 4.45
N GLY A 343 3.91 -6.67 4.10
CA GLY A 343 2.50 -6.67 3.74
C GLY A 343 1.87 -8.04 3.79
N ALA A 344 0.56 -8.04 3.99
CA ALA A 344 -0.29 -9.23 3.96
C ALA A 344 -1.59 -8.91 3.24
N ALA A 345 -2.21 -9.92 2.63
CA ALA A 345 -3.48 -9.72 1.94
C ALA A 345 -4.34 -10.98 1.93
N THR A 346 -5.65 -10.76 1.75
CA THR A 346 -6.64 -11.78 1.45
C THR A 346 -7.77 -11.19 0.61
N TYR A 347 -8.62 -12.07 0.07
CA TYR A 347 -9.89 -11.72 -0.53
C TYR A 347 -11.02 -12.34 0.27
N VAL A 348 -12.05 -11.55 0.56
CA VAL A 348 -13.21 -12.02 1.31
C VAL A 348 -14.46 -11.73 0.49
N PHE A 349 -15.32 -12.72 0.40
CA PHE A 349 -16.62 -12.66 -0.29
C PHE A 349 -17.74 -12.49 0.74
N GLN A 350 -18.89 -12.04 0.28
CA GLN A 350 -20.09 -12.00 1.10
C GLN A 350 -21.19 -12.83 0.41
N ASP A 351 -21.81 -13.74 1.14
CA ASP A 351 -22.96 -14.54 0.70
C ASP A 351 -23.95 -14.68 1.84
N ASP A 352 -25.22 -14.30 1.61
CA ASP A 352 -26.29 -14.32 2.60
C ASP A 352 -25.88 -13.69 3.96
N GLY A 353 -25.17 -12.56 3.90
CA GLY A 353 -24.68 -11.82 5.07
C GLY A 353 -23.45 -12.42 5.77
N LYS A 354 -22.97 -13.60 5.33
CA LYS A 354 -21.76 -14.24 5.88
C LYS A 354 -20.50 -13.79 5.13
N LEU A 355 -19.42 -13.58 5.87
CA LEU A 355 -18.10 -13.31 5.31
C LEU A 355 -17.39 -14.64 5.02
N ILE A 356 -16.93 -14.82 3.79
CA ILE A 356 -16.30 -16.05 3.31
C ILE A 356 -14.92 -15.70 2.73
N PRO A 357 -13.83 -15.83 3.52
CA PRO A 357 -12.48 -15.73 3.01
C PRO A 357 -12.23 -16.73 1.86
N ILE A 358 -11.40 -16.34 0.90
CA ILE A 358 -11.07 -17.17 -0.27
C ILE A 358 -10.51 -18.54 0.14
N THR A 359 -9.81 -18.61 1.26
CA THR A 359 -9.22 -19.82 1.85
C THR A 359 -10.25 -20.83 2.36
N ARG A 360 -11.52 -20.43 2.53
CA ARG A 360 -12.59 -21.33 3.01
C ARG A 360 -13.09 -22.27 1.91
N PHE A 361 -12.87 -21.91 0.64
CA PHE A 361 -13.33 -22.69 -0.51
C PHE A 361 -12.25 -22.89 -1.58
N ILE A 362 -11.06 -22.31 -1.42
CA ILE A 362 -9.89 -22.57 -2.26
C ILE A 362 -8.75 -23.05 -1.35
N ASP A 363 -8.18 -24.20 -1.67
CA ASP A 363 -6.89 -24.64 -1.15
C ASP A 363 -5.78 -23.80 -1.80
N VAL A 364 -5.53 -22.60 -1.22
CA VAL A 364 -4.59 -21.63 -1.76
C VAL A 364 -3.17 -22.17 -1.71
N GLU A 365 -2.76 -22.84 -0.63
CA GLU A 365 -1.41 -23.38 -0.46
C GLU A 365 -1.13 -24.49 -1.49
N GLY A 366 -2.01 -25.49 -1.58
CA GLY A 366 -1.89 -26.55 -2.57
C GLY A 366 -1.92 -26.03 -4.01
N PHE A 367 -2.73 -25.01 -4.30
CA PHE A 367 -2.76 -24.38 -5.61
C PHE A 367 -1.44 -23.67 -5.94
N LEU A 368 -0.85 -22.94 -5.00
CA LEU A 368 0.45 -22.29 -5.17
C LEU A 368 1.59 -23.30 -5.37
N GLU A 369 1.60 -24.40 -4.63
CA GLU A 369 2.56 -25.50 -4.83
C GLU A 369 2.44 -26.08 -6.24
N TYR A 370 1.22 -26.36 -6.68
CA TYR A 370 0.94 -26.83 -8.03
C TYR A 370 1.44 -25.86 -9.11
N LEU A 371 1.18 -24.56 -8.96
CA LEU A 371 1.71 -23.54 -9.88
C LEU A 371 3.24 -23.53 -9.88
N GLY A 372 3.89 -23.71 -8.73
CA GLY A 372 5.33 -23.84 -8.59
C GLY A 372 5.89 -25.02 -9.37
N GLU A 373 5.24 -26.20 -9.30
CA GLU A 373 5.59 -27.37 -10.08
C GLU A 373 5.44 -27.13 -11.58
N LYS A 374 4.32 -26.55 -12.01
CA LYS A 374 4.07 -26.23 -13.42
C LYS A 374 5.04 -25.18 -13.96
N THR A 375 5.48 -24.26 -13.13
CA THR A 375 6.53 -23.30 -13.47
C THR A 375 7.85 -24.03 -13.76
N ARG A 376 8.24 -24.99 -12.92
CA ARG A 376 9.44 -25.83 -13.15
C ARG A 376 9.32 -26.65 -14.43
N GLU A 377 8.15 -27.29 -14.69
CA GLU A 377 7.86 -28.05 -15.92
C GLU A 377 8.04 -27.16 -17.17
N LEU A 378 7.48 -25.93 -17.15
CA LEU A 378 7.60 -24.97 -18.26
C LEU A 378 9.05 -24.50 -18.49
N LYS A 379 9.80 -24.21 -17.42
CA LYS A 379 11.22 -23.80 -17.50
C LYS A 379 12.13 -24.90 -17.99
N ALA A 380 11.77 -26.18 -17.75
CA ALA A 380 12.47 -27.33 -18.27
C ALA A 380 12.12 -27.69 -19.75
N GLY A 381 11.33 -26.83 -20.42
CA GLY A 381 10.97 -27.03 -21.82
C GLY A 381 9.61 -27.71 -22.05
N GLY A 382 8.81 -27.88 -21.01
CA GLY A 382 7.46 -28.43 -21.10
C GLY A 382 6.53 -27.66 -22.05
N SER A 383 5.60 -28.38 -22.69
CA SER A 383 4.62 -27.78 -23.61
C SER A 383 3.66 -26.85 -22.89
N ARG A 384 3.62 -25.58 -23.30
CA ARG A 384 2.68 -24.55 -22.73
C ARG A 384 1.23 -24.95 -22.92
N VAL A 385 0.89 -25.55 -24.07
CA VAL A 385 -0.48 -26.00 -24.36
C VAL A 385 -0.90 -27.11 -23.40
N LEU A 386 -0.01 -28.10 -23.20
CA LEU A 386 -0.28 -29.21 -22.29
C LEU A 386 -0.37 -28.74 -20.83
N VAL A 387 0.54 -27.87 -20.41
CA VAL A 387 0.50 -27.30 -19.04
C VAL A 387 -0.76 -26.47 -18.84
N GLY A 388 -1.16 -25.65 -19.81
CA GLY A 388 -2.42 -24.88 -19.74
C GLY A 388 -3.65 -25.79 -19.65
N ALA A 389 -3.71 -26.85 -20.45
CA ALA A 389 -4.79 -27.84 -20.40
C ALA A 389 -4.83 -28.59 -19.05
N LYS A 390 -3.67 -29.01 -18.54
CA LYS A 390 -3.54 -29.63 -17.21
C LYS A 390 -4.00 -28.68 -16.10
N LEU A 391 -3.67 -27.40 -16.17
CA LEU A 391 -4.11 -26.39 -15.20
C LEU A 391 -5.64 -26.31 -15.18
N LEU A 392 -6.28 -26.16 -16.34
CA LEU A 392 -7.73 -26.08 -16.45
C LEU A 392 -8.47 -27.29 -15.87
N TYR A 393 -7.91 -28.49 -16.09
CA TYR A 393 -8.45 -29.71 -15.53
C TYR A 393 -8.25 -29.81 -14.00
N SER A 394 -7.04 -29.45 -13.55
CA SER A 394 -6.64 -29.65 -12.16
C SER A 394 -7.18 -28.57 -11.20
N ILE A 395 -7.56 -27.39 -11.69
CA ILE A 395 -7.95 -26.25 -10.84
C ILE A 395 -9.15 -26.57 -9.96
N ARG A 396 -10.06 -27.41 -10.46
CA ARG A 396 -11.24 -27.87 -9.70
C ARG A 396 -10.91 -28.68 -8.46
N LYS A 397 -9.72 -29.29 -8.41
CA LYS A 397 -9.27 -30.07 -7.25
C LYS A 397 -8.97 -29.18 -6.03
N PHE A 398 -8.70 -27.91 -6.26
CA PHE A 398 -8.38 -26.93 -5.24
C PHE A 398 -9.62 -26.11 -4.81
N ILE A 399 -10.81 -26.38 -5.38
CA ILE A 399 -12.03 -25.62 -5.12
C ILE A 399 -13.05 -26.52 -4.45
N ASP A 400 -13.47 -26.13 -3.24
CA ASP A 400 -14.62 -26.72 -2.56
C ASP A 400 -15.90 -26.09 -3.12
N GLY A 401 -16.60 -26.87 -3.96
CA GLY A 401 -17.80 -26.41 -4.65
C GLY A 401 -19.00 -26.15 -3.71
N GLU A 402 -19.02 -26.79 -2.55
CA GLU A 402 -20.10 -26.65 -1.57
C GLU A 402 -19.95 -25.38 -0.72
N LYS A 403 -18.69 -25.00 -0.43
CA LYS A 403 -18.37 -23.82 0.39
C LYS A 403 -18.21 -22.53 -0.40
N LYS A 404 -18.12 -22.60 -1.72
CA LYS A 404 -17.95 -21.40 -2.53
C LYS A 404 -19.20 -20.51 -2.50
N PRO A 405 -19.05 -19.16 -2.55
CA PRO A 405 -20.17 -18.24 -2.62
C PRO A 405 -21.08 -18.51 -3.81
N LYS A 406 -22.39 -18.36 -3.62
CA LYS A 406 -23.40 -18.54 -4.68
C LYS A 406 -23.13 -17.62 -5.87
N GLY A 407 -23.30 -18.15 -7.08
CA GLY A 407 -23.11 -17.38 -8.32
C GLY A 407 -21.65 -16.99 -8.64
N LEU A 408 -20.65 -17.49 -7.90
CA LEU A 408 -19.24 -17.32 -8.21
C LEU A 408 -18.77 -18.41 -9.18
N ASN A 409 -18.51 -18.06 -10.42
CA ASN A 409 -17.99 -18.98 -11.43
C ASN A 409 -16.46 -18.86 -11.53
N ILE A 410 -15.76 -19.52 -10.60
CA ILE A 410 -14.30 -19.46 -10.53
C ILE A 410 -13.65 -20.08 -11.77
N ASP A 411 -14.20 -21.17 -12.29
CA ASP A 411 -13.69 -21.84 -13.50
C ASP A 411 -13.62 -20.85 -14.67
N LYS A 412 -14.69 -20.07 -14.87
CA LYS A 412 -14.76 -19.04 -15.92
C LYS A 412 -13.76 -17.91 -15.69
N ILE A 413 -13.63 -17.46 -14.44
CA ILE A 413 -12.71 -16.38 -14.05
C ILE A 413 -11.26 -16.80 -14.34
N LEU A 414 -10.88 -17.99 -13.89
CA LEU A 414 -9.54 -18.51 -14.03
C LEU A 414 -9.22 -18.88 -15.49
N PHE A 415 -10.19 -19.46 -16.22
CA PHE A 415 -10.08 -19.69 -17.64
C PHE A 415 -9.81 -18.40 -18.43
N ASN A 416 -10.59 -17.36 -18.17
CA ASN A 416 -10.41 -16.09 -18.85
C ASN A 416 -9.07 -15.42 -18.48
N ALA A 417 -8.66 -15.47 -17.20
CA ALA A 417 -7.39 -14.89 -16.75
C ALA A 417 -6.17 -15.63 -17.32
N PHE A 418 -6.15 -16.96 -17.25
CA PHE A 418 -4.95 -17.74 -17.61
C PHE A 418 -4.90 -18.17 -19.09
N VAL A 419 -6.05 -18.32 -19.75
CA VAL A 419 -6.09 -18.83 -21.14
C VAL A 419 -6.40 -17.74 -22.15
N LYS A 420 -7.39 -16.91 -21.87
CA LYS A 420 -7.77 -15.82 -22.78
C LYS A 420 -6.97 -14.54 -22.54
N HIS A 421 -6.18 -14.47 -21.47
CA HIS A 421 -5.49 -13.26 -21.03
C HIS A 421 -6.43 -12.05 -20.94
N ASN A 422 -7.74 -12.32 -20.69
CA ASN A 422 -8.77 -11.29 -20.56
C ASN A 422 -8.93 -10.95 -19.07
N TYR A 423 -8.40 -9.80 -18.71
CA TYR A 423 -8.46 -9.27 -17.34
C TYR A 423 -9.83 -8.70 -16.95
N ASP A 424 -10.80 -8.57 -17.88
CA ASP A 424 -12.17 -8.15 -17.57
C ASP A 424 -12.88 -9.13 -16.62
N ALA A 425 -12.51 -10.42 -16.70
CA ALA A 425 -13.00 -11.43 -15.77
C ALA A 425 -12.52 -11.22 -14.33
N LEU A 426 -11.35 -10.60 -14.14
CA LEU A 426 -10.90 -10.15 -12.82
C LEU A 426 -11.77 -9.00 -12.31
N GLY A 427 -12.35 -8.20 -13.20
CA GLY A 427 -13.33 -7.18 -12.83
C GLY A 427 -14.59 -7.77 -12.19
N GLU A 428 -15.11 -8.91 -12.67
CA GLU A 428 -16.22 -9.63 -12.03
C GLU A 428 -15.83 -10.20 -10.65
N PHE A 429 -14.61 -10.73 -10.53
CA PHE A 429 -14.07 -11.20 -9.26
C PHE A 429 -14.02 -10.05 -8.23
N HIS A 430 -13.44 -8.92 -8.61
CA HIS A 430 -13.33 -7.74 -7.74
C HIS A 430 -14.67 -7.07 -7.41
N LYS A 431 -15.73 -7.30 -8.22
CA LYS A 431 -17.08 -6.81 -7.89
C LYS A 431 -17.79 -7.68 -6.84
N LYS A 432 -17.35 -8.93 -6.67
CA LYS A 432 -17.94 -9.91 -5.73
C LYS A 432 -17.11 -10.13 -4.47
N SER A 433 -15.91 -9.58 -4.42
CA SER A 433 -14.99 -9.71 -3.29
C SER A 433 -14.49 -8.36 -2.81
N LEU A 434 -14.20 -8.26 -1.52
CA LEU A 434 -13.46 -7.16 -0.94
C LEU A 434 -11.99 -7.59 -0.77
N PHE A 435 -11.07 -6.82 -1.35
CA PHE A 435 -9.65 -6.98 -1.07
C PHE A 435 -9.34 -6.44 0.32
N ILE A 436 -8.71 -7.24 1.16
CA ILE A 436 -8.21 -6.80 2.46
C ILE A 436 -6.70 -6.89 2.41
N GLY A 437 -6.05 -5.73 2.33
CA GLY A 437 -4.61 -5.59 2.32
C GLY A 437 -4.09 -4.95 3.59
N MET A 438 -2.82 -5.21 3.87
CA MET A 438 -2.08 -4.54 4.93
C MET A 438 -0.70 -4.18 4.41
N MET A 439 -0.22 -3.00 4.79
CA MET A 439 1.11 -2.55 4.46
C MET A 439 1.71 -1.82 5.67
N HIS A 440 2.82 -2.36 6.20
CA HIS A 440 3.50 -1.81 7.36
C HIS A 440 4.85 -1.23 6.96
N PHE A 441 4.94 0.09 7.00
CA PHE A 441 6.18 0.82 6.76
C PHE A 441 7.09 0.75 7.99
N MET A 442 8.39 0.81 7.77
CA MET A 442 9.35 0.92 8.85
C MET A 442 9.39 2.34 9.42
N ASP A 443 9.96 2.44 10.60
CA ASP A 443 10.37 3.70 11.24
C ASP A 443 11.82 3.58 11.76
N PRO A 444 12.43 4.62 12.32
CA PRO A 444 13.83 4.58 12.75
C PRO A 444 14.15 3.48 13.78
N TYR A 445 13.15 3.04 14.56
CA TYR A 445 13.36 2.06 15.64
C TYR A 445 13.38 0.62 15.11
N ASN A 446 12.52 0.30 14.15
CA ASN A 446 12.42 -1.03 13.54
C ASN A 446 13.01 -1.11 12.12
N TYR A 447 13.85 -0.13 11.74
CA TYR A 447 14.44 -0.07 10.41
C TYR A 447 15.34 -1.27 10.14
N ASP A 448 15.14 -1.89 8.98
CA ASP A 448 15.86 -3.06 8.52
C ASP A 448 16.29 -2.87 7.06
N ILE A 449 17.59 -2.86 6.81
CA ILE A 449 18.16 -2.62 5.49
C ILE A 449 17.79 -3.75 4.52
N GLU A 450 17.65 -4.99 4.99
CA GLU A 450 17.21 -6.09 4.13
C GLU A 450 15.77 -5.93 3.64
N ARG A 451 14.91 -5.28 4.41
CA ARG A 451 13.56 -4.89 3.95
C ARG A 451 13.63 -3.80 2.89
N VAL A 452 14.48 -2.80 3.08
CA VAL A 452 14.65 -1.71 2.10
C VAL A 452 15.13 -2.25 0.76
N LYS A 453 16.09 -3.16 0.75
CA LYS A 453 16.61 -3.79 -0.48
C LYS A 453 15.54 -4.55 -1.28
N ARG A 454 14.43 -4.93 -0.64
CA ARG A 454 13.31 -5.66 -1.24
C ARG A 454 12.06 -4.81 -1.46
N CYS A 455 12.16 -3.50 -1.24
CA CYS A 455 11.04 -2.62 -1.46
C CYS A 455 10.66 -2.58 -2.95
N CYS A 456 9.40 -2.79 -3.28
CA CYS A 456 8.88 -2.68 -4.64
C CYS A 456 7.96 -1.45 -4.83
N ILE A 457 7.89 -0.60 -3.80
CA ILE A 457 7.16 0.67 -3.82
C ILE A 457 8.17 1.80 -3.71
N HIS A 458 8.21 2.67 -4.70
CA HIS A 458 9.24 3.70 -4.79
C HIS A 458 8.64 5.09 -4.95
N TYR A 459 9.44 6.11 -4.67
CA TYR A 459 9.17 7.49 -5.03
C TYR A 459 10.05 7.90 -6.22
N ALA A 460 9.44 8.42 -7.28
CA ALA A 460 10.17 9.12 -8.31
C ALA A 460 10.43 10.55 -7.85
N MET A 461 11.65 11.04 -8.03
CA MET A 461 12.10 12.33 -7.54
C MET A 461 12.53 13.22 -8.68
N THR A 462 12.46 14.52 -8.47
CA THR A 462 12.87 15.57 -9.42
C THR A 462 14.38 15.59 -9.69
N ASP A 463 15.19 14.98 -8.83
CA ASP A 463 16.63 14.77 -9.05
C ASP A 463 16.93 13.47 -9.84
N HIS A 464 15.92 12.93 -10.51
CA HIS A 464 15.98 11.75 -11.37
C HIS A 464 16.27 10.42 -10.64
N ARG A 465 16.18 10.37 -9.31
CA ARG A 465 16.32 9.12 -8.55
C ARG A 465 14.97 8.48 -8.28
N VAL A 466 14.97 7.16 -8.17
CA VAL A 466 13.82 6.35 -7.72
C VAL A 466 14.16 5.74 -6.37
N ILE A 467 13.54 6.22 -5.31
CA ILE A 467 13.89 5.94 -3.91
C ILE A 467 12.88 5.01 -3.26
N PRO A 468 13.32 3.93 -2.58
CA PRO A 468 12.41 3.05 -1.83
C PRO A 468 11.59 3.79 -0.79
N PHE A 469 10.32 3.41 -0.65
CA PHE A 469 9.34 4.09 0.20
C PHE A 469 9.83 4.34 1.63
N CYS A 470 10.42 3.31 2.26
CA CYS A 470 10.93 3.47 3.63
C CYS A 470 12.17 4.36 3.70
N ALA A 471 13.06 4.35 2.69
CA ALA A 471 14.19 5.26 2.67
C ALA A 471 13.72 6.72 2.53
N PHE A 472 12.75 6.97 1.66
CA PHE A 472 12.19 8.31 1.43
C PHE A 472 11.49 8.90 2.68
N ASN A 473 10.76 8.07 3.45
CA ASN A 473 9.94 8.55 4.56
C ASN A 473 10.61 8.42 5.94
N VAL A 474 11.53 7.48 6.13
CA VAL A 474 12.18 7.23 7.43
C VAL A 474 13.43 8.08 7.61
N ILE A 475 14.14 8.34 6.52
CA ILE A 475 15.34 9.18 6.49
C ILE A 475 15.15 10.34 5.49
N PRO A 476 14.11 11.16 5.71
CA PRO A 476 13.71 12.20 4.76
C PRO A 476 14.82 13.24 4.54
N GLU A 477 15.68 13.47 5.54
CA GLU A 477 16.80 14.41 5.48
C GLU A 477 17.82 14.05 4.38
N TRP A 478 17.92 12.76 4.01
CA TRP A 478 18.85 12.33 2.97
C TRP A 478 18.26 12.42 1.56
N TYR A 479 16.94 12.37 1.43
CA TYR A 479 16.27 12.26 0.14
C TYR A 479 15.19 13.30 -0.06
N ARG A 480 14.03 13.09 0.55
CA ARG A 480 12.84 13.91 0.36
C ARG A 480 13.09 15.38 0.63
N ASP A 481 13.60 15.68 1.82
CA ASP A 481 13.71 17.05 2.27
C ASP A 481 14.74 17.83 1.41
N LYS A 482 15.88 17.21 1.11
CA LYS A 482 16.90 17.82 0.23
C LYS A 482 16.38 18.12 -1.17
N ALA A 483 15.68 17.16 -1.79
CA ALA A 483 15.17 17.34 -3.15
C ALA A 483 14.04 18.37 -3.19
N GLN A 484 13.14 18.31 -2.22
CA GLN A 484 12.02 19.23 -2.15
C GLN A 484 12.45 20.65 -1.77
N GLU A 485 13.44 20.82 -0.89
CA GLU A 485 13.99 22.13 -0.53
C GLU A 485 14.75 22.77 -1.71
N ALA A 486 15.52 21.98 -2.45
CA ALA A 486 16.30 22.47 -3.60
C ALA A 486 15.41 23.05 -4.72
N GLN A 487 14.18 22.58 -4.86
CA GLN A 487 13.22 23.01 -5.87
C GLN A 487 12.04 23.78 -5.28
N GLY A 488 11.92 23.80 -3.96
CA GLY A 488 10.87 24.50 -3.25
C GLY A 488 11.02 26.01 -3.36
N ILE A 489 9.89 26.70 -3.38
CA ILE A 489 9.85 28.17 -3.35
C ILE A 489 9.29 28.64 -2.00
N SER A 490 9.65 29.86 -1.59
CA SER A 490 9.13 30.44 -0.35
C SER A 490 7.61 30.64 -0.43
N PHE A 491 6.93 30.65 0.72
CA PHE A 491 5.48 30.95 0.79
C PHE A 491 5.14 32.29 0.12
N LYS A 492 5.96 33.33 0.34
CA LYS A 492 5.77 34.65 -0.25
C LYS A 492 5.86 34.60 -1.77
N GLU A 493 6.84 33.87 -2.29
CA GLU A 493 7.04 33.72 -3.73
C GLU A 493 5.89 32.94 -4.37
N TRP A 494 5.45 31.85 -3.73
CA TRP A 494 4.30 31.08 -4.19
C TRP A 494 3.02 31.94 -4.22
N GLU A 495 2.75 32.69 -3.14
CA GLU A 495 1.61 33.61 -3.11
C GLU A 495 1.68 34.70 -4.18
N THR A 496 2.89 35.19 -4.48
CA THR A 496 3.10 36.21 -5.54
C THR A 496 2.86 35.62 -6.93
N ARG A 497 3.40 34.40 -7.19
CA ARG A 497 3.26 33.72 -8.50
C ARG A 497 1.82 33.31 -8.79
N THR A 498 1.10 32.83 -7.77
CA THR A 498 -0.25 32.28 -7.93
C THR A 498 -1.37 33.30 -7.69
N GLY A 499 -1.10 34.42 -7.05
CA GLY A 499 -2.11 35.38 -6.59
C GLY A 499 -2.95 34.86 -5.41
N LYS A 500 -2.64 33.69 -4.88
CA LYS A 500 -3.40 33.01 -3.80
C LYS A 500 -2.74 33.23 -2.45
N LYS A 501 -3.49 32.96 -1.39
CA LYS A 501 -2.99 32.96 -0.02
C LYS A 501 -2.97 31.55 0.54
N LEU A 502 -1.82 31.07 0.99
CA LEU A 502 -1.65 29.72 1.53
C LEU A 502 -2.61 29.39 2.69
N ARG A 503 -2.95 30.41 3.51
CA ARG A 503 -3.94 30.26 4.58
C ARG A 503 -5.34 29.84 4.10
N ASN A 504 -5.66 30.09 2.82
CA ASN A 504 -6.94 29.74 2.22
C ASN A 504 -7.04 28.26 1.84
N ASP A 505 -5.91 27.53 1.81
CA ASP A 505 -5.91 26.07 1.61
C ASP A 505 -6.54 25.35 2.80
N LEU A 506 -6.50 25.95 4.00
CA LEU A 506 -7.05 25.33 5.19
C LEU A 506 -8.55 25.11 5.05
N TYR A 507 -8.96 23.85 5.08
CA TYR A 507 -10.35 23.48 5.05
C TYR A 507 -11.08 23.95 6.32
N LYS A 508 -12.21 24.62 6.11
CA LYS A 508 -13.12 25.07 7.17
C LYS A 508 -14.40 24.27 7.08
N ARG A 509 -14.59 23.36 8.03
CA ARG A 509 -15.72 22.44 8.05
C ARG A 509 -16.99 23.11 8.57
N ASP A 510 -18.08 22.93 7.84
CA ASP A 510 -19.44 23.23 8.30
C ASP A 510 -20.16 21.91 8.64
N VAL A 511 -19.97 21.45 9.88
CA VAL A 511 -20.56 20.18 10.35
C VAL A 511 -22.08 20.19 10.24
N LYS A 512 -22.75 21.32 10.53
CA LYS A 512 -24.21 21.41 10.47
C LYS A 512 -24.74 21.08 9.09
N LYS A 513 -24.13 21.65 8.05
CA LYS A 513 -24.48 21.38 6.65
C LYS A 513 -24.18 19.96 6.23
N LEU A 514 -23.06 19.41 6.67
CA LEU A 514 -22.62 18.06 6.28
C LEU A 514 -23.53 16.97 6.84
N VAL A 515 -23.94 17.06 8.11
CA VAL A 515 -24.82 16.08 8.75
C VAL A 515 -26.25 16.04 8.17
N GLU A 516 -26.67 17.12 7.51
CA GLU A 516 -27.95 17.19 6.82
C GLU A 516 -27.96 16.50 5.44
N SER A 517 -26.78 16.18 4.89
CA SER A 517 -26.66 15.54 3.58
C SER A 517 -27.21 14.11 3.60
N GLU A 518 -27.86 13.70 2.51
CA GLU A 518 -28.39 12.34 2.36
C GLU A 518 -27.27 11.26 2.42
N ALA A 519 -26.09 11.59 1.91
CA ALA A 519 -24.92 10.70 1.98
C ALA A 519 -24.50 10.44 3.45
N TYR A 520 -24.46 11.48 4.28
CA TYR A 520 -24.12 11.32 5.69
C TYR A 520 -25.21 10.60 6.48
N LYS A 521 -26.49 10.89 6.23
CA LYS A 521 -27.61 10.18 6.87
C LYS A 521 -27.57 8.69 6.56
N ARG A 522 -27.33 8.30 5.29
CA ARG A 522 -27.16 6.91 4.88
C ARG A 522 -25.96 6.27 5.59
N PHE A 523 -24.82 6.96 5.66
CA PHE A 523 -23.64 6.50 6.37
C PHE A 523 -23.94 6.20 7.83
N ILE A 524 -24.57 7.11 8.56
CA ILE A 524 -24.93 6.93 9.96
C ILE A 524 -25.91 5.77 10.15
N GLN A 525 -26.86 5.58 9.22
CA GLN A 525 -27.75 4.41 9.26
C GLN A 525 -26.94 3.12 9.12
N GLN A 526 -26.03 3.04 8.14
CA GLN A 526 -25.15 1.88 7.97
C GLN A 526 -24.27 1.62 9.19
N VAL A 527 -23.72 2.67 9.82
CA VAL A 527 -22.91 2.56 11.04
C VAL A 527 -23.72 1.99 12.19
N LYS A 528 -24.96 2.46 12.41
CA LYS A 528 -25.85 1.90 13.46
C LYS A 528 -26.17 0.42 13.29
N GLU A 529 -26.14 -0.08 12.06
CA GLU A 529 -26.37 -1.50 11.77
C GLU A 529 -25.09 -2.35 11.84
N ILE A 530 -23.90 -1.71 11.86
CA ILE A 530 -22.59 -2.36 11.95
C ILE A 530 -22.16 -2.54 13.40
N VAL A 531 -22.41 -1.56 14.23
CA VAL A 531 -22.09 -1.51 15.67
C VAL A 531 -23.21 -2.17 16.47
#